data_97ac0fdcb377f6bc466fb7d2bc05e6b6
#
_entry.id   97ac0fdcb377f6bc466fb7d2bc05e6b6
#
_cell.length_a   1.000
_cell.length_b   1.000
_cell.length_c   1.000
_cell.angle_alpha   90.00
_cell.angle_beta   90.00
_cell.angle_gamma   90.00
#
_symmetry.space_group_name_H-M   'P 1'
#
loop_
_entity.id
_entity.type
_entity.pdbx_description
1 polymer ?
#
loop_
_entity_poly.entity_id
_entity_poly.type
_entity_poly.pdbx_seq_one_letter_code
_entity_poly.pdbx_strand_id
1 'polypeptide(L)'
;MQNHQNQNPFVDIIIPTHNRAHLIETAVKAALEQSWWNSQVTVVDDGSQDDTERVLSPYFDRADFNYIRLGRNLGTAGAKNAGLLLTNGGAVTFHDSDDIPHRDKVLRQVRVMARKGMRADECLNWSLIGREPGAELRVDAVLSRHDLILPDGRRVEIARELSLLDDVFPNLQMGAEMPGDWTHINSGLFRHDLFTKLGGFEDCIEEDREFRNRLILNGAVIWMIRAPLMTKIEHADSLTQSTESDYDSARRKEDRQMVWAKVDTWRQSGRIKPVPLDLPGLAVDFVSNPAVLTLRDVPMTESTRKIARDIWGQHGCNQTSRPREAAE
;
A
#
# COMPACT_ATOMS: atom_id res chain seq x y z
N MET A 1 23.09 15.75 -7.08
CA MET A 1 22.21 15.82 -5.90
C MET A 1 21.12 14.74 -5.85
N GLN A 2 20.94 13.86 -6.86
CA GLN A 2 19.92 12.80 -6.85
C GLN A 2 20.28 11.53 -6.03
N ASN A 3 21.51 11.39 -5.54
CA ASN A 3 21.97 10.13 -4.93
C ASN A 3 21.72 9.98 -3.42
N HIS A 4 21.40 11.03 -2.68
CA HIS A 4 21.16 10.94 -1.23
C HIS A 4 19.69 10.68 -0.84
N GLN A 5 18.73 11.06 -1.71
CA GLN A 5 17.29 10.82 -1.46
C GLN A 5 16.90 9.33 -1.46
N ASN A 6 17.71 8.45 -2.09
CA ASN A 6 17.46 7.01 -2.14
C ASN A 6 17.85 6.23 -0.88
N GLN A 7 18.61 6.81 0.04
CA GLN A 7 19.05 6.11 1.27
C GLN A 7 18.07 6.26 2.43
N ASN A 8 17.41 7.41 2.52
CA ASN A 8 16.45 7.73 3.57
C ASN A 8 15.13 8.23 2.95
N PRO A 9 14.35 7.38 2.28
CA PRO A 9 13.12 7.82 1.65
C PRO A 9 12.15 8.35 2.71
N PHE A 10 11.43 9.41 2.38
CA PHE A 10 10.23 9.79 3.10
C PHE A 10 9.16 8.74 2.81
N VAL A 11 8.55 8.19 3.86
CA VAL A 11 7.59 7.08 3.73
C VAL A 11 6.19 7.57 4.06
N ASP A 12 5.27 7.45 3.10
CA ASP A 12 3.85 7.61 3.36
C ASP A 12 3.28 6.30 3.92
N ILE A 13 2.69 6.37 5.11
CA ILE A 13 1.92 5.30 5.73
C ILE A 13 0.44 5.64 5.57
N ILE A 14 -0.22 5.00 4.63
CA ILE A 14 -1.62 5.28 4.27
C ILE A 14 -2.53 4.27 4.96
N ILE A 15 -3.52 4.75 5.71
CA ILE A 15 -4.50 3.95 6.44
C ILE A 15 -5.90 4.30 5.93
N PRO A 16 -6.48 3.52 5.00
CA PRO A 16 -7.87 3.67 4.64
C PRO A 16 -8.77 3.21 5.80
N THR A 17 -9.85 3.92 6.05
CA THR A 17 -10.80 3.55 7.10
C THR A 17 -12.23 3.95 6.71
N HIS A 18 -13.21 3.16 7.19
CA HIS A 18 -14.63 3.48 7.08
C HIS A 18 -15.39 2.83 8.23
N ASN A 19 -16.04 3.66 9.08
CA ASN A 19 -16.83 3.21 10.24
C ASN A 19 -16.06 2.25 11.16
N ARG A 20 -14.84 2.64 11.57
CA ARG A 20 -13.93 1.85 12.41
C ARG A 20 -13.48 2.59 13.68
N ALA A 21 -14.32 3.45 14.24
CA ALA A 21 -13.99 4.24 15.43
C ALA A 21 -13.42 3.39 16.59
N HIS A 22 -13.89 2.15 16.73
CA HIS A 22 -13.48 1.23 17.81
C HIS A 22 -12.13 0.54 17.58
N LEU A 23 -11.53 0.62 16.37
CA LEU A 23 -10.27 -0.07 16.02
C LEU A 23 -9.18 0.91 15.60
N ILE A 24 -9.53 1.98 14.89
CA ILE A 24 -8.60 2.83 14.16
C ILE A 24 -7.53 3.45 15.05
N GLU A 25 -7.84 3.79 16.30
CA GLU A 25 -6.87 4.41 17.20
C GLU A 25 -5.66 3.52 17.46
N THR A 26 -5.88 2.22 17.62
CA THR A 26 -4.80 1.24 17.84
C THR A 26 -3.88 1.14 16.63
N ALA A 27 -4.44 1.08 15.42
CA ALA A 27 -3.68 1.05 14.18
C ALA A 27 -2.86 2.34 13.97
N VAL A 28 -3.46 3.50 14.24
CA VAL A 28 -2.79 4.81 14.13
C VAL A 28 -1.65 4.94 15.14
N LYS A 29 -1.86 4.56 16.41
CA LYS A 29 -0.79 4.56 17.42
C LYS A 29 0.40 3.71 16.98
N ALA A 30 0.15 2.47 16.54
CA ALA A 30 1.20 1.58 16.07
C ALA A 30 1.93 2.10 14.82
N ALA A 31 1.22 2.80 13.93
CA ALA A 31 1.81 3.45 12.77
C ALA A 31 2.68 4.66 13.14
N LEU A 32 2.25 5.47 14.10
CA LEU A 32 3.01 6.62 14.61
C LEU A 32 4.25 6.22 15.45
N GLU A 33 4.23 5.02 16.02
CA GLU A 33 5.34 4.46 16.81
C GLU A 33 6.40 3.73 15.97
N GLN A 34 6.31 3.80 14.63
CA GLN A 34 7.33 3.20 13.77
C GLN A 34 8.72 3.79 14.07
N SER A 35 9.73 2.91 14.16
CA SER A 35 11.11 3.33 14.43
C SER A 35 11.79 4.06 13.24
N TRP A 36 11.17 4.06 12.07
CA TRP A 36 11.59 4.88 10.94
C TRP A 36 11.06 6.30 11.09
N TRP A 37 11.95 7.23 11.39
CA TRP A 37 11.63 8.62 11.74
C TRP A 37 11.15 9.49 10.55
N ASN A 38 11.57 9.14 9.32
CA ASN A 38 11.26 9.91 8.12
C ASN A 38 9.98 9.42 7.46
N SER A 39 8.87 9.49 8.18
CA SER A 39 7.57 9.01 7.73
C SER A 39 6.44 9.93 8.16
N GLN A 40 5.30 9.74 7.53
CA GLN A 40 4.04 10.39 7.84
C GLN A 40 2.90 9.39 7.79
N VAL A 41 2.02 9.45 8.77
CA VAL A 41 0.78 8.69 8.79
C VAL A 41 -0.33 9.54 8.19
N THR A 42 -0.98 9.02 7.15
CA THR A 42 -2.15 9.64 6.53
C THR A 42 -3.34 8.68 6.65
N VAL A 43 -4.31 9.03 7.46
CA VAL A 43 -5.60 8.33 7.51
C VAL A 43 -6.50 8.90 6.43
N VAL A 44 -7.05 8.03 5.59
CA VAL A 44 -8.08 8.39 4.60
C VAL A 44 -9.39 7.81 5.07
N ASP A 45 -10.22 8.67 5.62
CA ASP A 45 -11.57 8.34 6.06
C ASP A 45 -12.53 8.37 4.87
N ASP A 46 -13.00 7.22 4.49
CA ASP A 46 -13.87 6.99 3.34
C ASP A 46 -15.34 7.31 3.64
N GLY A 47 -15.58 8.51 4.20
CA GLY A 47 -16.91 9.01 4.51
C GLY A 47 -17.57 8.33 5.71
N SER A 48 -16.83 8.08 6.79
CA SER A 48 -17.38 7.48 8.02
C SER A 48 -18.54 8.31 8.60
N GLN A 49 -19.50 7.60 9.18
CA GLN A 49 -20.66 8.17 9.85
C GLN A 49 -20.67 7.89 11.37
N ASP A 50 -19.66 7.18 11.85
CA ASP A 50 -19.44 6.90 13.27
C ASP A 50 -18.48 7.94 13.90
N ASP A 51 -18.00 7.67 15.09
CA ASP A 51 -17.09 8.54 15.84
C ASP A 51 -15.63 8.53 15.36
N THR A 52 -15.32 8.01 14.17
CA THR A 52 -13.93 7.88 13.66
C THR A 52 -13.16 9.21 13.74
N GLU A 53 -13.74 10.31 13.24
CA GLU A 53 -13.11 11.63 13.28
C GLU A 53 -12.87 12.09 14.72
N ARG A 54 -13.85 11.92 15.61
CA ARG A 54 -13.74 12.30 17.02
C ARG A 54 -12.63 11.53 17.73
N VAL A 55 -12.50 10.24 17.46
CA VAL A 55 -11.45 9.38 18.04
C VAL A 55 -10.06 9.82 17.58
N LEU A 56 -9.92 10.29 16.34
CA LEU A 56 -8.65 10.72 15.77
C LEU A 56 -8.31 12.19 15.99
N SER A 57 -9.26 13.01 16.42
CA SER A 57 -9.04 14.44 16.63
C SER A 57 -7.87 14.79 17.57
N PRO A 58 -7.50 13.98 18.60
CA PRO A 58 -6.32 14.27 19.43
C PRO A 58 -4.99 14.22 18.67
N TYR A 59 -4.95 13.66 17.45
CA TYR A 59 -3.75 13.55 16.62
C TYR A 59 -3.63 14.68 15.59
N PHE A 60 -4.65 15.53 15.40
CA PHE A 60 -4.71 16.50 14.30
C PHE A 60 -3.59 17.55 14.34
N ASP A 61 -3.12 17.92 15.53
CA ASP A 61 -2.04 18.92 15.68
C ASP A 61 -0.63 18.33 15.48
N ARG A 62 -0.52 17.03 15.23
CA ARG A 62 0.78 16.39 14.99
C ARG A 62 1.31 16.70 13.60
N ALA A 63 2.59 17.01 13.53
CA ALA A 63 3.25 17.30 12.27
C ALA A 63 3.50 16.05 11.38
N ASP A 64 3.49 14.85 11.97
CA ASP A 64 3.71 13.55 11.32
C ASP A 64 2.40 12.77 11.08
N PHE A 65 1.26 13.46 11.25
CA PHE A 65 -0.07 12.89 11.05
C PHE A 65 -0.91 13.78 10.14
N ASN A 66 -1.73 13.15 9.30
CA ASN A 66 -2.76 13.82 8.54
C ASN A 66 -4.03 12.95 8.50
N TYR A 67 -5.17 13.56 8.72
CA TYR A 67 -6.47 12.95 8.56
C TYR A 67 -7.18 13.65 7.39
N ILE A 68 -7.61 12.85 6.42
CA ILE A 68 -8.30 13.30 5.21
C ILE A 68 -9.66 12.62 5.21
N ARG A 69 -10.73 13.40 5.31
CA ARG A 69 -12.10 12.90 5.21
C ARG A 69 -12.63 13.09 3.80
N LEU A 70 -13.07 12.00 3.20
CA LEU A 70 -13.73 12.02 1.90
C LEU A 70 -15.23 12.34 2.09
N GLY A 71 -15.81 13.04 1.13
CA GLY A 71 -17.23 13.44 1.17
C GLY A 71 -18.19 12.28 0.91
N ARG A 72 -17.68 11.12 0.54
CA ARG A 72 -18.47 9.89 0.34
C ARG A 72 -17.59 8.64 0.37
N ASN A 73 -18.23 7.48 0.53
CA ASN A 73 -17.55 6.20 0.43
C ASN A 73 -17.19 5.89 -1.04
N LEU A 74 -15.90 5.62 -1.28
CA LEU A 74 -15.32 5.22 -2.57
C LEU A 74 -14.83 3.77 -2.56
N GLY A 75 -14.99 3.05 -1.44
CA GLY A 75 -14.47 1.71 -1.22
C GLY A 75 -12.97 1.66 -0.92
N THR A 76 -12.48 0.49 -0.55
CA THR A 76 -11.08 0.30 -0.12
C THR A 76 -10.07 0.75 -1.18
N ALA A 77 -10.28 0.35 -2.44
CA ALA A 77 -9.44 0.78 -3.56
C ALA A 77 -9.48 2.29 -3.76
N GLY A 78 -10.68 2.90 -3.70
CA GLY A 78 -10.86 4.34 -3.82
C GLY A 78 -10.17 5.12 -2.72
N ALA A 79 -10.29 4.69 -1.46
CA ALA A 79 -9.60 5.32 -0.34
C ALA A 79 -8.08 5.20 -0.42
N LYS A 80 -7.54 4.02 -0.80
CA LYS A 80 -6.10 3.83 -1.07
C LYS A 80 -5.63 4.75 -2.19
N ASN A 81 -6.38 4.84 -3.28
CA ASN A 81 -6.06 5.70 -4.41
C ASN A 81 -6.13 7.20 -4.06
N ALA A 82 -7.09 7.62 -3.23
CA ALA A 82 -7.17 8.99 -2.74
C ALA A 82 -5.94 9.34 -1.86
N GLY A 83 -5.57 8.44 -0.94
CA GLY A 83 -4.35 8.59 -0.15
C GLY A 83 -3.09 8.63 -1.01
N LEU A 84 -3.00 7.76 -2.01
CA LEU A 84 -1.90 7.76 -2.98
C LEU A 84 -1.80 9.07 -3.76
N LEU A 85 -2.95 9.61 -4.22
CA LEU A 85 -3.02 10.87 -4.95
C LEU A 85 -2.56 12.06 -4.11
N LEU A 86 -2.93 12.07 -2.83
CA LEU A 86 -2.79 13.23 -1.92
C LEU A 86 -1.52 13.20 -1.06
N THR A 87 -0.62 12.24 -1.30
CA THR A 87 0.70 12.11 -0.67
C THR A 87 1.79 11.94 -1.72
N ASN A 88 3.06 12.24 -1.42
CA ASN A 88 4.14 12.16 -2.39
C ASN A 88 5.49 11.74 -1.80
N GLY A 89 5.50 10.80 -0.88
CA GLY A 89 6.72 10.21 -0.34
C GLY A 89 7.48 9.37 -1.36
N GLY A 90 8.77 9.19 -1.13
CA GLY A 90 9.64 8.35 -1.98
C GLY A 90 9.34 6.85 -1.87
N ALA A 91 8.62 6.44 -0.83
CA ALA A 91 8.06 5.11 -0.66
C ALA A 91 6.69 5.17 0.00
N VAL A 92 5.88 4.15 -0.21
CA VAL A 92 4.50 4.06 0.29
C VAL A 92 4.28 2.69 0.92
N THR A 93 3.59 2.66 2.06
CA THR A 93 3.03 1.45 2.65
C THR A 93 1.57 1.68 3.01
N PHE A 94 0.76 0.63 2.89
CA PHE A 94 -0.64 0.66 3.28
C PHE A 94 -0.83 -0.19 4.53
N HIS A 95 -1.65 0.28 5.48
CA HIS A 95 -2.05 -0.49 6.64
C HIS A 95 -3.58 -0.53 6.68
N ASP A 96 -4.16 -1.68 6.99
CA ASP A 96 -5.58 -1.75 7.29
C ASP A 96 -5.86 -1.12 8.66
N SER A 97 -7.06 -0.57 8.82
CA SER A 97 -7.46 0.16 10.03
C SER A 97 -7.60 -0.73 11.29
N ASP A 98 -7.49 -2.03 11.12
CA ASP A 98 -7.55 -3.07 12.16
C ASP A 98 -6.24 -3.86 12.30
N ASP A 99 -5.21 -3.54 11.50
CA ASP A 99 -3.90 -4.20 11.54
C ASP A 99 -2.92 -3.45 12.45
N ILE A 100 -2.03 -4.21 13.10
CA ILE A 100 -0.99 -3.65 13.98
C ILE A 100 0.39 -3.93 13.38
N PRO A 101 1.06 -2.92 12.80
CA PRO A 101 2.43 -3.06 12.31
C PRO A 101 3.41 -3.24 13.47
N HIS A 102 4.39 -4.13 13.31
CA HIS A 102 5.53 -4.20 14.22
C HIS A 102 6.30 -2.87 14.20
N ARG A 103 6.78 -2.42 15.36
CA ARG A 103 7.48 -1.13 15.51
C ARG A 103 8.62 -0.92 14.49
N ASP A 104 9.35 -1.96 14.14
CA ASP A 104 10.48 -1.88 13.21
C ASP A 104 10.12 -2.26 11.76
N LYS A 105 8.83 -2.37 11.43
CA LYS A 105 8.39 -2.79 10.09
C LYS A 105 8.99 -1.90 9.01
N VAL A 106 8.71 -0.62 9.06
CA VAL A 106 9.16 0.34 8.05
C VAL A 106 10.69 0.43 8.01
N LEU A 107 11.36 0.51 9.17
CA LEU A 107 12.82 0.54 9.25
C LEU A 107 13.47 -0.66 8.57
N ARG A 108 12.97 -1.87 8.85
CA ARG A 108 13.53 -3.11 8.27
C ARG A 108 13.29 -3.17 6.77
N GLN A 109 12.12 -2.75 6.32
CA GLN A 109 11.77 -2.71 4.89
C GLN A 109 12.59 -1.66 4.13
N VAL A 110 12.76 -0.46 4.67
CA VAL A 110 13.61 0.59 4.08
C VAL A 110 15.05 0.14 3.96
N ARG A 111 15.61 -0.52 4.98
CA ARG A 111 16.98 -1.05 4.95
C ARG A 111 17.17 -2.07 3.81
N VAL A 112 16.20 -2.92 3.57
CA VAL A 112 16.24 -3.85 2.43
C VAL A 112 16.11 -3.11 1.10
N MET A 113 15.16 -2.18 1.00
CA MET A 113 14.93 -1.39 -0.22
C MET A 113 16.13 -0.53 -0.60
N ALA A 114 16.93 -0.10 0.37
CA ALA A 114 18.13 0.72 0.18
C ALA A 114 19.39 -0.08 -0.21
N ARG A 115 19.34 -1.42 -0.22
CA ARG A 115 20.48 -2.26 -0.60
C ARG A 115 20.95 -1.93 -2.01
N LYS A 116 22.27 -1.88 -2.17
CA LYS A 116 22.94 -1.64 -3.45
C LYS A 116 23.85 -2.82 -3.76
N GLY A 117 24.23 -2.94 -5.03
CA GLY A 117 25.19 -3.94 -5.50
C GLY A 117 24.68 -5.37 -5.50
N MET A 118 23.36 -5.57 -5.33
CA MET A 118 22.76 -6.89 -5.56
C MET A 118 22.79 -7.19 -7.06
N ARG A 119 23.25 -8.39 -7.40
CA ARG A 119 23.32 -8.83 -8.78
C ARG A 119 22.29 -9.92 -9.04
N ALA A 120 21.74 -9.93 -10.26
CA ALA A 120 20.71 -10.88 -10.64
C ALA A 120 21.16 -12.33 -10.47
N ASP A 121 22.42 -12.62 -10.82
CA ASP A 121 23.02 -13.96 -10.75
C ASP A 121 23.36 -14.44 -9.32
N GLU A 122 23.29 -13.56 -8.33
CA GLU A 122 23.39 -13.90 -6.91
C GLU A 122 22.07 -14.43 -6.32
N CYS A 123 20.96 -14.26 -7.04
CA CYS A 123 19.64 -14.73 -6.64
C CYS A 123 19.37 -16.11 -7.25
N LEU A 124 18.88 -17.06 -6.45
CA LEU A 124 18.58 -18.43 -6.91
C LEU A 124 17.62 -18.47 -8.11
N ASN A 125 16.74 -17.51 -8.21
CA ASN A 125 15.71 -17.43 -9.25
C ASN A 125 15.91 -16.26 -10.22
N TRP A 126 17.16 -15.82 -10.41
CA TRP A 126 17.47 -14.67 -11.25
C TRP A 126 16.91 -14.78 -12.69
N SER A 127 16.88 -15.98 -13.26
CA SER A 127 16.34 -16.23 -14.59
C SER A 127 14.84 -15.93 -14.70
N LEU A 128 14.12 -16.00 -13.58
CA LEU A 128 12.68 -15.74 -13.53
C LEU A 128 12.35 -14.25 -13.51
N ILE A 129 13.29 -13.39 -13.11
CA ILE A 129 13.09 -11.93 -13.13
C ILE A 129 13.40 -11.29 -14.48
N GLY A 130 13.80 -12.08 -15.48
CA GLY A 130 14.02 -11.60 -16.84
C GLY A 130 15.14 -10.56 -16.95
N ARG A 131 16.17 -10.67 -16.11
CA ARG A 131 17.36 -9.82 -16.14
C ARG A 131 18.56 -10.61 -16.65
N GLU A 132 19.50 -9.91 -17.25
CA GLU A 132 20.77 -10.51 -17.64
C GLU A 132 21.61 -10.88 -16.41
N PRO A 133 22.40 -11.98 -16.47
CA PRO A 133 23.36 -12.30 -15.43
C PRO A 133 24.27 -11.11 -15.17
N GLY A 134 24.51 -10.80 -13.90
CA GLY A 134 25.36 -9.67 -13.52
C GLY A 134 24.67 -8.30 -13.54
N ALA A 135 23.43 -8.21 -14.02
CA ALA A 135 22.67 -6.97 -13.89
C ALA A 135 22.45 -6.60 -12.41
N GLU A 136 22.67 -5.34 -12.09
CA GLU A 136 22.36 -4.84 -10.75
C GLU A 136 20.84 -4.83 -10.52
N LEU A 137 20.43 -5.43 -9.40
CA LEU A 137 19.03 -5.44 -8.99
C LEU A 137 18.75 -4.25 -8.05
N ARG A 138 17.66 -3.57 -8.34
CA ARG A 138 17.01 -2.62 -7.43
C ARG A 138 15.76 -3.25 -6.87
N VAL A 139 15.65 -3.31 -5.55
CA VAL A 139 14.42 -3.78 -4.90
C VAL A 139 13.33 -2.74 -5.08
N ASP A 140 12.23 -3.12 -5.69
CA ASP A 140 11.08 -2.24 -5.98
C ASP A 140 10.01 -2.30 -4.90
N ALA A 141 9.81 -3.47 -4.29
CA ALA A 141 8.88 -3.68 -3.19
C ALA A 141 9.46 -4.63 -2.15
N VAL A 142 9.12 -4.41 -0.88
CA VAL A 142 9.54 -5.26 0.23
C VAL A 142 8.32 -5.70 0.99
N LEU A 143 8.04 -7.00 0.99
CA LEU A 143 6.98 -7.64 1.73
C LEU A 143 7.51 -8.28 3.03
N SER A 144 6.63 -8.71 3.90
CA SER A 144 6.98 -9.46 5.11
C SER A 144 5.92 -10.51 5.43
N ARG A 145 6.27 -11.48 6.26
CA ARG A 145 5.29 -12.35 6.90
C ARG A 145 4.42 -11.54 7.86
N HIS A 146 3.33 -12.14 8.30
CA HIS A 146 2.46 -11.55 9.30
C HIS A 146 1.98 -12.62 10.29
N ASP A 147 1.59 -12.16 11.47
CA ASP A 147 0.85 -12.96 12.43
C ASP A 147 -0.65 -12.75 12.23
N LEU A 148 -1.41 -13.78 12.49
CA LEU A 148 -2.87 -13.75 12.56
C LEU A 148 -3.31 -14.04 13.99
N ILE A 149 -4.08 -13.15 14.59
CA ILE A 149 -4.80 -13.40 15.84
C ILE A 149 -6.18 -13.90 15.46
N LEU A 150 -6.45 -15.15 15.82
CA LEU A 150 -7.73 -15.81 15.60
C LEU A 150 -8.78 -15.32 16.61
N PRO A 151 -10.10 -15.52 16.35
CA PRO A 151 -11.16 -15.12 17.29
C PRO A 151 -11.05 -15.75 18.69
N ASP A 152 -10.38 -16.90 18.81
CA ASP A 152 -10.11 -17.57 20.09
C ASP A 152 -8.85 -17.04 20.82
N GLY A 153 -8.20 -15.99 20.26
CA GLY A 153 -7.01 -15.36 20.80
C GLY A 153 -5.70 -16.06 20.45
N ARG A 154 -5.72 -17.19 19.75
CA ARG A 154 -4.48 -17.85 19.31
C ARG A 154 -3.78 -17.02 18.24
N ARG A 155 -2.45 -16.93 18.38
CA ARG A 155 -1.58 -16.31 17.39
C ARG A 155 -0.97 -17.37 16.47
N VAL A 156 -1.10 -17.17 15.18
CA VAL A 156 -0.55 -18.04 14.14
C VAL A 156 0.35 -17.22 13.23
N GLU A 157 1.62 -17.58 13.09
CA GLU A 157 2.47 -16.98 12.08
C GLU A 157 2.06 -17.49 10.70
N ILE A 158 1.68 -16.57 9.83
CA ILE A 158 1.42 -16.86 8.43
C ILE A 158 2.76 -16.76 7.69
N ALA A 159 3.51 -17.84 7.77
CA ALA A 159 4.73 -18.05 7.03
C ALA A 159 4.40 -18.64 5.66
N ARG A 160 3.88 -17.82 4.77
CA ARG A 160 3.63 -18.24 3.40
C ARG A 160 4.98 -18.33 2.70
N GLU A 161 5.48 -19.53 2.62
CA GLU A 161 6.63 -19.82 1.81
C GLU A 161 6.19 -19.75 0.36
N LEU A 162 6.68 -18.74 -0.29
CA LEU A 162 6.68 -18.70 -1.72
C LEU A 162 7.57 -19.84 -2.19
N SER A 163 7.23 -20.45 -3.30
CA SER A 163 7.98 -21.55 -3.93
C SER A 163 9.44 -21.20 -4.27
N LEU A 164 9.96 -20.10 -3.74
CA LEU A 164 11.28 -19.56 -3.98
C LEU A 164 12.17 -19.80 -2.78
N LEU A 165 13.39 -20.25 -3.06
CA LEU A 165 14.39 -20.55 -2.05
C LEU A 165 15.10 -19.31 -1.51
N ASP A 166 15.00 -18.19 -2.20
CA ASP A 166 15.57 -16.90 -1.81
C ASP A 166 14.48 -15.85 -1.49
N ASP A 167 14.92 -14.68 -1.06
CA ASP A 167 14.02 -13.60 -0.66
C ASP A 167 13.54 -12.73 -1.81
N VAL A 168 14.06 -12.91 -3.01
CA VAL A 168 13.64 -12.22 -4.23
C VAL A 168 12.47 -12.95 -4.86
N PHE A 169 11.37 -12.25 -5.05
CA PHE A 169 10.11 -12.85 -5.43
C PHE A 169 9.61 -12.32 -6.78
N PRO A 170 9.93 -12.99 -7.90
CA PRO A 170 9.46 -12.58 -9.21
C PRO A 170 8.26 -13.39 -9.72
N ASN A 171 7.77 -14.38 -8.96
CA ASN A 171 6.75 -15.30 -9.44
C ASN A 171 5.34 -14.79 -9.29
N LEU A 172 4.58 -15.03 -10.34
CA LEU A 172 3.13 -15.07 -10.30
C LEU A 172 2.66 -16.36 -9.67
N GLN A 173 1.88 -16.25 -8.64
CA GLN A 173 1.19 -17.38 -8.05
C GLN A 173 -0.15 -17.65 -8.75
N MET A 174 -0.12 -17.67 -10.08
CA MET A 174 -1.28 -18.09 -10.85
C MET A 174 -1.43 -19.59 -10.77
N GLY A 175 -2.64 -20.02 -10.42
CA GLY A 175 -2.96 -21.44 -10.31
C GLY A 175 -2.27 -22.10 -9.12
N ALA A 176 -1.83 -21.33 -8.11
CA ALA A 176 -1.51 -21.91 -6.82
C ALA A 176 -2.74 -22.67 -6.36
N GLU A 177 -2.63 -23.99 -6.35
CA GLU A 177 -3.69 -24.90 -5.91
C GLU A 177 -3.95 -24.77 -4.39
N MET A 178 -3.03 -24.08 -3.70
CA MET A 178 -3.07 -23.87 -2.26
C MET A 178 -3.60 -22.47 -1.96
N PRO A 179 -4.79 -22.36 -1.41
CA PRO A 179 -5.24 -21.10 -0.84
C PRO A 179 -4.25 -20.69 0.24
N GLY A 180 -3.61 -19.57 0.08
CA GLY A 180 -2.75 -19.11 1.14
C GLY A 180 -1.33 -18.72 0.78
N ASP A 181 -0.86 -18.95 -0.43
CA ASP A 181 0.51 -18.63 -0.86
C ASP A 181 0.77 -17.13 -1.08
N TRP A 182 -0.09 -16.29 -0.56
CA TRP A 182 -0.04 -14.85 -0.83
C TRP A 182 0.39 -14.08 0.40
N THR A 183 1.38 -13.24 0.22
CA THR A 183 1.70 -12.23 1.20
C THR A 183 0.77 -11.05 1.01
N HIS A 184 0.24 -10.56 2.09
CA HIS A 184 -0.68 -9.43 2.09
C HIS A 184 0.03 -8.19 1.57
N ILE A 185 -0.62 -7.42 0.68
CA ILE A 185 -0.04 -6.19 0.15
C ILE A 185 0.21 -5.16 1.27
N ASN A 186 -0.62 -5.14 2.29
CA ASN A 186 -0.48 -4.27 3.46
C ASN A 186 0.76 -4.59 4.31
N SER A 187 1.41 -5.76 4.08
CA SER A 187 2.74 -6.01 4.64
C SER A 187 3.85 -5.31 3.86
N GLY A 188 3.55 -4.71 2.70
CA GLY A 188 4.50 -4.20 1.74
C GLY A 188 4.92 -2.75 1.95
N LEU A 189 6.17 -2.46 1.61
CA LEU A 189 6.68 -1.13 1.33
C LEU A 189 7.02 -1.06 -0.17
N PHE A 190 6.50 -0.07 -0.86
CA PHE A 190 6.60 0.08 -2.31
C PHE A 190 7.33 1.37 -2.66
N ARG A 191 8.20 1.34 -3.66
CA ARG A 191 8.79 2.57 -4.20
C ARG A 191 7.72 3.43 -4.89
N HIS A 192 7.87 4.72 -4.77
CA HIS A 192 7.02 5.71 -5.42
C HIS A 192 6.88 5.47 -6.94
N ASP A 193 7.99 5.21 -7.62
CA ASP A 193 8.03 5.08 -9.08
C ASP A 193 7.28 3.85 -9.61
N LEU A 194 6.94 2.89 -8.76
CA LEU A 194 6.02 1.82 -9.13
C LEU A 194 4.63 2.39 -9.47
N PHE A 195 4.12 3.30 -8.65
CA PHE A 195 2.81 3.91 -8.88
C PHE A 195 2.84 4.89 -10.04
N THR A 196 3.93 5.64 -10.24
CA THR A 196 4.12 6.47 -11.42
C THR A 196 4.09 5.63 -12.71
N LYS A 197 4.66 4.42 -12.67
CA LYS A 197 4.72 3.52 -13.82
C LYS A 197 3.44 2.71 -14.01
N LEU A 198 2.85 2.20 -12.93
CA LEU A 198 1.79 1.20 -12.97
C LEU A 198 0.40 1.76 -12.65
N GLY A 199 0.32 2.97 -12.10
CA GLY A 199 -0.92 3.54 -11.60
C GLY A 199 -1.31 3.02 -10.23
N GLY A 200 -2.56 3.23 -9.85
CA GLY A 200 -3.12 2.85 -8.55
C GLY A 200 -3.76 1.47 -8.52
N PHE A 201 -4.72 1.32 -7.63
CA PHE A 201 -5.51 0.11 -7.45
C PHE A 201 -6.75 0.11 -8.35
N GLU A 202 -7.10 -1.05 -8.87
CA GLU A 202 -8.35 -1.28 -9.61
C GLU A 202 -9.53 -1.21 -8.65
N ASP A 203 -10.66 -0.67 -9.11
CA ASP A 203 -11.90 -0.67 -8.33
C ASP A 203 -12.58 -2.05 -8.36
N CYS A 204 -12.10 -2.93 -7.50
CA CYS A 204 -12.63 -4.28 -7.28
C CYS A 204 -12.29 -4.76 -5.87
N ILE A 205 -12.95 -5.83 -5.40
CA ILE A 205 -12.67 -6.43 -4.07
C ILE A 205 -11.30 -7.12 -4.03
N GLU A 206 -10.78 -7.54 -5.18
CA GLU A 206 -9.48 -8.21 -5.33
C GLU A 206 -8.38 -7.22 -5.81
N GLU A 207 -8.47 -5.95 -5.40
CA GLU A 207 -7.56 -4.87 -5.82
C GLU A 207 -6.10 -5.17 -5.49
N ASP A 208 -5.85 -5.82 -4.37
CA ASP A 208 -4.52 -6.23 -3.92
C ASP A 208 -3.95 -7.36 -4.78
N ARG A 209 -4.79 -8.31 -5.19
CA ARG A 209 -4.43 -9.39 -6.11
C ARG A 209 -4.11 -8.83 -7.49
N GLU A 210 -4.95 -7.93 -8.01
CA GLU A 210 -4.72 -7.29 -9.30
C GLU A 210 -3.39 -6.53 -9.31
N PHE A 211 -3.19 -5.65 -8.33
CA PHE A 211 -1.98 -4.84 -8.24
C PHE A 211 -0.71 -5.68 -8.12
N ARG A 212 -0.71 -6.72 -7.29
CA ARG A 212 0.40 -7.63 -7.12
C ARG A 212 0.76 -8.36 -8.42
N ASN A 213 -0.23 -8.88 -9.15
CA ASN A 213 0.00 -9.53 -10.43
C ASN A 213 0.58 -8.54 -11.47
N ARG A 214 0.10 -7.32 -11.46
CA ARG A 214 0.60 -6.24 -12.31
C ARG A 214 2.04 -5.88 -11.99
N LEU A 215 2.41 -5.79 -10.70
CA LEU A 215 3.80 -5.62 -10.26
C LEU A 215 4.73 -6.72 -10.81
N ILE A 216 4.35 -7.98 -10.57
CA ILE A 216 5.19 -9.14 -10.92
C ILE A 216 5.38 -9.22 -12.43
N LEU A 217 4.31 -9.08 -13.21
CA LEU A 217 4.38 -9.17 -14.68
C LEU A 217 5.12 -7.99 -15.33
N ASN A 218 5.23 -6.86 -14.63
CA ASN A 218 6.09 -5.75 -15.04
C ASN A 218 7.57 -5.95 -14.64
N GLY A 219 7.92 -7.09 -14.06
CA GLY A 219 9.29 -7.40 -13.67
C GLY A 219 9.78 -6.63 -12.45
N ALA A 220 8.87 -6.25 -11.56
CA ALA A 220 9.25 -5.65 -10.28
C ALA A 220 10.03 -6.65 -9.43
N VAL A 221 11.12 -6.20 -8.82
CA VAL A 221 11.90 -7.00 -7.89
C VAL A 221 11.28 -6.86 -6.50
N ILE A 222 10.73 -7.97 -5.99
CA ILE A 222 10.03 -8.03 -4.72
C ILE A 222 10.85 -8.85 -3.73
N TRP A 223 11.22 -8.24 -2.61
CA TRP A 223 11.95 -8.90 -1.53
C TRP A 223 11.01 -9.30 -0.40
N MET A 224 11.16 -10.54 0.09
CA MET A 224 10.40 -11.05 1.23
C MET A 224 11.26 -11.07 2.50
N ILE A 225 10.86 -10.32 3.52
CA ILE A 225 11.43 -10.44 4.87
C ILE A 225 10.76 -11.61 5.58
N ARG A 226 11.54 -12.64 5.94
CA ARG A 226 11.06 -13.85 6.63
C ARG A 226 10.86 -13.62 8.12
N ALA A 227 10.13 -12.57 8.46
CA ALA A 227 9.73 -12.27 9.82
C ALA A 227 8.34 -11.64 9.82
N PRO A 228 7.50 -11.92 10.83
CA PRO A 228 6.20 -11.30 10.96
C PRO A 228 6.37 -9.83 11.39
N LEU A 229 6.11 -8.91 10.47
CA LEU A 229 6.21 -7.46 10.72
C LEU A 229 4.84 -6.78 10.75
N MET A 230 3.79 -7.55 10.71
CA MET A 230 2.40 -7.12 10.81
C MET A 230 1.61 -8.14 11.62
N THR A 231 0.73 -7.70 12.47
CA THR A 231 -0.27 -8.54 13.14
C THR A 231 -1.64 -8.20 12.61
N LYS A 232 -2.29 -9.17 11.99
CA LYS A 232 -3.69 -9.09 11.62
C LYS A 232 -4.56 -9.62 12.75
N ILE A 233 -5.66 -8.93 13.00
CA ILE A 233 -6.64 -9.38 14.00
C ILE A 233 -7.92 -9.76 13.25
N GLU A 234 -8.34 -10.99 13.40
CA GLU A 234 -9.59 -11.45 12.79
C GLU A 234 -10.77 -10.99 13.64
N HIS A 235 -11.62 -10.15 13.04
CA HIS A 235 -12.82 -9.62 13.67
C HIS A 235 -14.06 -10.06 12.91
N ALA A 236 -15.19 -10.15 13.62
CA ALA A 236 -16.48 -10.47 12.99
C ALA A 236 -16.88 -9.43 11.92
N ASP A 237 -16.44 -8.18 12.08
CA ASP A 237 -16.72 -7.07 11.16
C ASP A 237 -15.69 -6.93 10.03
N SER A 238 -14.73 -7.86 9.90
CA SER A 238 -13.76 -7.83 8.81
C SER A 238 -14.46 -7.96 7.45
N LEU A 239 -13.99 -7.25 6.43
CA LEU A 239 -14.53 -7.37 5.06
C LEU A 239 -14.52 -8.81 4.54
N THR A 240 -13.60 -9.63 5.03
CA THR A 240 -13.51 -11.06 4.68
C THR A 240 -14.56 -11.92 5.39
N GLN A 241 -15.28 -11.38 6.37
CA GLN A 241 -16.34 -12.05 7.13
C GLN A 241 -17.74 -11.55 6.77
N SER A 242 -17.87 -10.47 5.99
CA SER A 242 -19.16 -9.94 5.56
C SER A 242 -19.75 -10.79 4.44
N THR A 243 -21.07 -11.03 4.44
CA THR A 243 -21.76 -11.82 3.41
C THR A 243 -21.63 -11.27 1.99
N GLU A 244 -21.33 -9.97 1.85
CA GLU A 244 -21.18 -9.29 0.56
C GLU A 244 -19.76 -9.40 -0.01
N SER A 245 -18.75 -9.56 0.84
CA SER A 245 -17.34 -9.52 0.44
C SER A 245 -16.48 -10.63 1.05
N ASP A 246 -17.08 -11.65 1.67
CA ASP A 246 -16.37 -12.83 2.13
C ASP A 246 -15.70 -13.59 0.97
N TYR A 247 -14.86 -14.57 1.30
CA TYR A 247 -14.08 -15.33 0.31
C TYR A 247 -14.96 -16.09 -0.69
N ASP A 248 -16.21 -16.39 -0.34
CA ASP A 248 -17.16 -17.17 -1.13
C ASP A 248 -18.24 -16.33 -1.78
N SER A 249 -18.29 -15.02 -1.53
CA SER A 249 -19.28 -14.13 -2.12
C SER A 249 -19.24 -14.16 -3.67
N ALA A 250 -20.39 -14.01 -4.28
CA ALA A 250 -20.51 -13.99 -5.74
C ALA A 250 -19.67 -12.86 -6.36
N ARG A 251 -19.73 -11.67 -5.77
CA ARG A 251 -18.98 -10.49 -6.21
C ARG A 251 -17.48 -10.73 -6.17
N ARG A 252 -16.94 -11.30 -5.08
CA ARG A 252 -15.52 -11.60 -5.00
C ARG A 252 -15.08 -12.66 -6.02
N LYS A 253 -15.94 -13.65 -6.30
CA LYS A 253 -15.68 -14.65 -7.33
C LYS A 253 -15.64 -14.04 -8.74
N GLU A 254 -16.56 -13.13 -9.04
CA GLU A 254 -16.59 -12.39 -10.31
C GLU A 254 -15.33 -11.51 -10.46
N ASP A 255 -14.99 -10.72 -9.45
CA ASP A 255 -13.78 -9.88 -9.46
C ASP A 255 -12.51 -10.72 -9.62
N ARG A 256 -12.44 -11.87 -8.95
CA ARG A 256 -11.32 -12.81 -9.10
C ARG A 256 -11.21 -13.35 -10.53
N GLN A 257 -12.32 -13.72 -11.16
CA GLN A 257 -12.34 -14.16 -12.55
C GLN A 257 -11.90 -13.03 -13.49
N MET A 258 -12.36 -11.81 -13.25
CA MET A 258 -11.92 -10.63 -14.00
C MET A 258 -10.41 -10.42 -13.89
N VAL A 259 -9.85 -10.49 -12.69
CA VAL A 259 -8.41 -10.36 -12.48
C VAL A 259 -7.64 -11.45 -13.23
N TRP A 260 -8.07 -12.71 -13.17
CA TRP A 260 -7.43 -13.81 -13.91
C TRP A 260 -7.50 -13.63 -15.42
N ALA A 261 -8.62 -13.19 -15.97
CA ALA A 261 -8.76 -12.89 -17.39
C ALA A 261 -7.80 -11.77 -17.84
N LYS A 262 -7.63 -10.73 -17.02
CA LYS A 262 -6.62 -9.69 -17.27
C LYS A 262 -5.22 -10.26 -17.26
N VAL A 263 -4.87 -11.06 -16.28
CA VAL A 263 -3.56 -11.67 -16.14
C VAL A 263 -3.23 -12.55 -17.34
N ASP A 264 -4.17 -13.36 -17.80
CA ASP A 264 -4.00 -14.18 -19.00
C ASP A 264 -3.77 -13.31 -20.26
N THR A 265 -4.53 -12.23 -20.40
CA THR A 265 -4.35 -11.25 -21.48
C THR A 265 -2.95 -10.63 -21.45
N TRP A 266 -2.48 -10.24 -20.26
CA TRP A 266 -1.14 -9.68 -20.09
C TRP A 266 -0.02 -10.66 -20.45
N ARG A 267 -0.17 -11.91 -20.04
CA ARG A 267 0.79 -12.97 -20.40
C ARG A 267 0.86 -13.22 -21.90
N GLN A 268 -0.31 -13.31 -22.56
CA GLN A 268 -0.37 -13.56 -23.99
C GLN A 268 0.14 -12.39 -24.83
N SER A 269 -0.17 -11.17 -24.43
CA SER A 269 0.18 -9.95 -25.17
C SER A 269 1.58 -9.41 -24.85
N GLY A 270 2.15 -9.77 -23.70
CA GLY A 270 3.35 -9.13 -23.14
C GLY A 270 3.17 -7.65 -22.81
N ARG A 271 1.93 -7.16 -22.82
CA ARG A 271 1.60 -5.75 -22.61
C ARG A 271 0.73 -5.57 -21.36
N ILE A 272 1.28 -4.88 -20.38
CA ILE A 272 0.59 -4.53 -19.15
C ILE A 272 0.38 -3.03 -19.14
N LYS A 273 -0.87 -2.61 -19.15
CA LYS A 273 -1.23 -1.19 -19.09
C LYS A 273 -1.26 -0.72 -17.63
N PRO A 274 -0.81 0.51 -17.35
CA PRO A 274 -1.07 1.13 -16.06
C PRO A 274 -2.59 1.21 -15.80
N VAL A 275 -2.98 1.15 -14.53
CA VAL A 275 -4.34 1.48 -14.09
C VAL A 275 -4.33 2.95 -13.66
N PRO A 276 -4.83 3.87 -14.47
CA PRO A 276 -4.92 5.28 -14.09
C PRO A 276 -5.82 5.42 -12.87
N LEU A 277 -5.50 6.34 -11.96
CA LEU A 277 -6.42 6.70 -10.91
C LEU A 277 -7.70 7.24 -11.55
N ASP A 278 -8.80 6.58 -11.25
CA ASP A 278 -10.14 7.04 -11.64
C ASP A 278 -10.99 7.17 -10.37
N LEU A 279 -11.18 8.40 -9.93
CA LEU A 279 -11.84 8.75 -8.69
C LEU A 279 -13.06 9.67 -8.97
N PRO A 280 -14.06 9.16 -9.69
CA PRO A 280 -15.22 9.95 -10.03
C PRO A 280 -15.96 10.39 -8.77
N GLY A 281 -16.21 11.70 -8.66
CA GLY A 281 -16.90 12.28 -7.50
C GLY A 281 -16.06 12.26 -6.21
N LEU A 282 -14.73 12.15 -6.30
CA LEU A 282 -13.86 12.41 -5.17
C LEU A 282 -14.12 13.85 -4.69
N ALA A 283 -14.44 13.96 -3.41
CA ALA A 283 -14.53 15.21 -2.68
C ALA A 283 -13.75 15.03 -1.37
N VAL A 284 -13.14 16.08 -0.89
CA VAL A 284 -12.46 16.10 0.40
C VAL A 284 -13.16 17.13 1.26
N ASP A 285 -13.82 16.67 2.32
CA ASP A 285 -14.58 17.53 3.22
C ASP A 285 -13.68 18.16 4.27
N PHE A 286 -12.64 17.44 4.71
CA PHE A 286 -11.76 17.93 5.76
C PHE A 286 -10.33 17.37 5.61
N VAL A 287 -9.34 18.19 5.96
CA VAL A 287 -7.92 17.85 6.05
C VAL A 287 -7.36 18.44 7.34
N SER A 288 -6.86 17.60 8.24
CA SER A 288 -6.34 18.06 9.54
C SER A 288 -5.00 18.79 9.42
N ASN A 289 -4.17 18.41 8.44
CA ASN A 289 -2.85 19.01 8.22
C ASN A 289 -2.64 19.37 6.73
N PRO A 290 -3.22 20.46 6.26
CA PRO A 290 -3.08 20.88 4.86
C PRO A 290 -1.63 21.13 4.41
N ALA A 291 -0.73 21.46 5.34
CA ALA A 291 0.67 21.76 5.02
C ALA A 291 1.46 20.56 4.46
N VAL A 292 0.97 19.34 4.71
CA VAL A 292 1.60 18.10 4.21
C VAL A 292 0.88 17.51 3.02
N LEU A 293 -0.25 18.09 2.62
CA LEU A 293 -0.99 17.67 1.44
C LEU A 293 -0.14 17.92 0.19
N THR A 294 0.07 16.89 -0.60
CA THR A 294 0.82 16.96 -1.85
C THR A 294 0.12 16.15 -2.94
N LEU A 295 0.39 16.47 -4.19
CA LEU A 295 -0.12 15.71 -5.32
C LEU A 295 0.97 14.82 -5.90
N ARG A 296 0.68 13.53 -6.01
CA ARG A 296 1.57 12.55 -6.61
C ARG A 296 1.46 12.57 -8.12
N ASP A 297 2.60 12.50 -8.80
CA ASP A 297 2.65 12.30 -10.24
C ASP A 297 2.41 10.80 -10.57
N VAL A 298 1.15 10.46 -10.78
CA VAL A 298 0.69 9.12 -11.16
C VAL A 298 -0.23 9.20 -12.36
N PRO A 299 -0.33 8.15 -13.19
CA PRO A 299 -1.34 8.07 -14.22
C PRO A 299 -2.74 8.29 -13.63
N MET A 300 -3.51 9.19 -14.20
CA MET A 300 -4.88 9.48 -13.75
C MET A 300 -5.74 9.93 -14.90
N THR A 301 -7.06 9.73 -14.77
CA THR A 301 -8.03 10.26 -15.74
C THR A 301 -8.06 11.77 -15.71
N GLU A 302 -8.51 12.39 -16.79
CA GLU A 302 -8.62 13.86 -16.87
C GLU A 302 -9.64 14.39 -15.83
N SER A 303 -10.70 13.64 -15.58
CA SER A 303 -11.66 13.95 -14.53
C SER A 303 -10.99 14.00 -13.15
N THR A 304 -10.25 12.95 -12.78
CA THR A 304 -9.51 12.88 -11.51
C THR A 304 -8.46 13.99 -11.41
N ARG A 305 -7.77 14.30 -12.51
CA ARG A 305 -6.77 15.41 -12.57
C ARG A 305 -7.39 16.77 -12.26
N LYS A 306 -8.56 17.03 -12.80
CA LYS A 306 -9.31 18.27 -12.51
C LYS A 306 -9.69 18.32 -11.02
N ILE A 307 -10.30 17.27 -10.51
CA ILE A 307 -10.69 17.17 -9.09
C ILE A 307 -9.47 17.35 -8.18
N ALA A 308 -8.34 16.71 -8.49
CA ALA A 308 -7.11 16.84 -7.70
C ALA A 308 -6.61 18.30 -7.62
N ARG A 309 -6.69 19.06 -8.71
CA ARG A 309 -6.35 20.49 -8.73
C ARG A 309 -7.30 21.32 -7.88
N ASP A 310 -8.61 21.00 -7.94
CA ASP A 310 -9.63 21.70 -7.15
C ASP A 310 -9.41 21.45 -5.64
N ILE A 311 -9.16 20.20 -5.24
CA ILE A 311 -8.82 19.83 -3.85
C ILE A 311 -7.54 20.54 -3.41
N TRP A 312 -6.50 20.57 -4.27
CA TRP A 312 -5.26 21.27 -3.96
C TRP A 312 -5.50 22.78 -3.78
N GLY A 313 -6.33 23.38 -4.63
CA GLY A 313 -6.68 24.80 -4.52
C GLY A 313 -7.47 25.14 -3.27
N GLN A 314 -8.29 24.22 -2.78
CA GLN A 314 -9.12 24.42 -1.57
C GLN A 314 -8.35 24.17 -0.27
N HIS A 315 -7.50 23.15 -0.22
CA HIS A 315 -6.87 22.66 1.00
C HIS A 315 -5.34 22.78 0.97
N GLY A 316 -4.71 22.93 -0.18
CA GLY A 316 -3.25 23.03 -0.31
C GLY A 316 -2.72 24.35 0.25
N CYS A 317 -1.66 24.28 1.04
CA CYS A 317 -0.95 25.45 1.51
C CYS A 317 -0.06 26.02 0.39
N ASN A 318 0.06 27.35 0.28
CA ASN A 318 0.92 28.03 -0.70
C ASN A 318 2.33 27.42 -0.74
N GLN A 319 2.87 27.23 -1.93
CA GLN A 319 4.12 26.54 -2.32
C GLN A 319 5.43 27.03 -1.65
N THR A 320 5.51 27.16 -0.35
CA THR A 320 6.75 27.58 0.33
C THR A 320 7.24 26.63 1.41
N SER A 321 6.65 25.47 1.60
CA SER A 321 7.22 24.49 2.53
C SER A 321 8.27 23.64 1.84
N ARG A 322 9.53 23.98 2.05
CA ARG A 322 10.74 23.22 1.74
C ARG A 322 10.66 21.82 2.38
N PRO A 323 11.32 20.79 1.76
CA PRO A 323 11.56 19.54 2.46
C PRO A 323 12.25 19.86 3.80
N ARG A 324 11.80 19.22 4.87
CA ARG A 324 12.45 19.35 6.18
C ARG A 324 13.92 18.98 6.03
N GLU A 325 14.80 19.98 6.19
CA GLU A 325 16.21 19.70 6.45
C GLU A 325 16.29 18.93 7.77
N ALA A 326 17.05 17.84 7.74
CA ALA A 326 17.34 17.06 8.93
C ALA A 326 17.90 17.98 10.01
N ALA A 327 17.24 18.08 11.15
CA ALA A 327 17.86 18.57 12.36
C ALA A 327 18.98 17.59 12.72
N GLU A 328 20.18 18.12 12.90
CA GLU A 328 21.41 17.42 13.29
C GLU A 328 21.28 16.64 14.60
#